data_1a723788253f2586aed90da41cec8210
#
_entry.id   1a723788253f2586aed90da41cec8210
#
_cell.length_a   1.000
_cell.length_b   1.000
_cell.length_c   1.000
_cell.angle_alpha   90.00
_cell.angle_beta   90.00
_cell.angle_gamma   90.00
#
_symmetry.space_group_name_H-M   'P 1'
#
loop_
_entity.id
_entity.type
_entity.pdbx_description
1 polymer ?
#
loop_
_entity_poly.entity_id
_entity_poly.type
_entity_poly.pdbx_seq_one_letter_code
_entity_poly.pdbx_strand_id
1 'polypeptide(L)' 'MKELFSIGDAADFVGITRRIILNYEAHGLVFPDKKEDPSGNRYYTIDTLTKIRTIRSLQNLG' A
#
# COMPACT_ATOMS: atom_id res chain seq x y z
N MET A 1 -15.38 -12.88 -1.38
CA MET A 1 -14.19 -12.48 -2.16
C MET A 1 -13.75 -11.11 -1.74
N LYS A 2 -12.45 -10.93 -1.58
CA LYS A 2 -11.92 -9.61 -1.21
C LYS A 2 -11.67 -8.79 -2.46
N GLU A 3 -12.08 -7.55 -2.43
CA GLU A 3 -11.81 -6.62 -3.50
C GLU A 3 -10.33 -6.22 -3.48
N LEU A 4 -9.75 -6.08 -4.66
CA LEU A 4 -8.36 -5.66 -4.80
C LEU A 4 -8.32 -4.24 -5.33
N PHE A 5 -7.40 -3.46 -4.79
CA PHE A 5 -7.20 -2.07 -5.17
C PHE A 5 -5.80 -1.92 -5.79
N SER A 6 -5.72 -1.14 -6.85
CA SER A 6 -4.44 -0.83 -7.46
C SER A 6 -3.61 0.05 -6.53
N ILE A 7 -2.30 0.18 -6.82
CA ILE A 7 -1.45 1.06 -6.03
C ILE A 7 -1.91 2.52 -6.11
N GLY A 8 -2.45 2.93 -7.27
CA GLY A 8 -2.99 4.28 -7.40
C GLY A 8 -4.19 4.49 -6.49
N ASP A 9 -5.10 3.52 -6.48
CA ASP A 9 -6.26 3.57 -5.60
C ASP A 9 -5.85 3.53 -4.13
N ALA A 10 -4.86 2.72 -3.81
CA ALA A 10 -4.34 2.64 -2.45
C ALA A 10 -3.75 3.98 -2.00
N ALA A 11 -2.97 4.61 -2.86
CA ALA A 11 -2.39 5.92 -2.56
C ALA A 11 -3.47 6.96 -2.31
N ASP A 12 -4.51 6.97 -3.15
CA ASP A 12 -5.62 7.90 -2.99
C ASP A 12 -6.38 7.65 -1.69
N PHE A 13 -6.62 6.38 -1.38
CA PHE A 13 -7.36 6.01 -0.17
C PHE A 13 -6.65 6.49 1.09
N VAL A 14 -5.33 6.29 1.13
CA VAL A 14 -4.53 6.65 2.31
C VAL A 14 -4.16 8.13 2.31
N GLY A 15 -4.13 8.76 1.13
CA GLY A 15 -3.73 10.16 1.00
C GLY A 15 -2.22 10.34 0.94
N ILE A 16 -1.53 9.40 0.31
CA ILE A 16 -0.08 9.45 0.14
C ILE A 16 0.27 9.19 -1.32
N THR A 17 1.55 9.23 -1.65
CA THR A 17 1.99 8.96 -3.01
C THR A 17 2.25 7.48 -3.21
N ARG A 18 2.23 7.02 -4.45
CA ARG A 18 2.60 5.65 -4.79
C ARG A 18 4.02 5.35 -4.33
N ARG A 19 4.90 6.32 -4.46
CA ARG A 19 6.30 6.16 -4.06
C ARG A 19 6.44 5.82 -2.58
N ILE A 20 5.62 6.44 -1.74
CA ILE A 20 5.64 6.16 -0.30
C ILE A 20 5.25 4.70 -0.06
N ILE A 21 4.23 4.21 -0.77
CA ILE A 21 3.83 2.80 -0.62
C ILE A 21 4.97 1.87 -1.06
N LEU A 22 5.62 2.18 -2.18
CA LEU A 22 6.76 1.39 -2.65
C LEU A 22 7.92 1.42 -1.66
N ASN A 23 8.15 2.55 -1.02
CA ASN A 23 9.17 2.65 0.02
C ASN A 23 8.83 1.77 1.21
N TYR A 24 7.58 1.73 1.61
CA TYR A 24 7.15 0.84 2.70
C TYR A 24 7.42 -0.62 2.34
N GLU A 25 7.15 -1.00 1.10
CA GLU A 25 7.45 -2.36 0.64
C GLU A 25 8.95 -2.63 0.67
N ALA A 26 9.74 -1.68 0.19
CA ALA A 26 11.20 -1.84 0.16
C ALA A 26 11.78 -2.01 1.55
N HIS A 27 11.16 -1.40 2.56
CA HIS A 27 11.60 -1.53 3.95
C HIS A 27 10.96 -2.71 4.68
N GLY A 28 10.18 -3.52 3.97
CA GLY A 28 9.54 -4.69 4.58
C GLY A 28 8.40 -4.36 5.51
N LEU A 29 7.83 -3.16 5.42
CA LEU A 29 6.76 -2.73 6.31
C LEU A 29 5.39 -3.19 5.82
N VAL A 30 5.22 -3.33 4.51
CA VAL A 30 3.96 -3.74 3.92
C VAL A 30 4.23 -4.49 2.62
N PHE A 31 3.36 -5.42 2.28
CA PHE A 31 3.49 -6.19 1.04
C PHE A 31 2.17 -6.21 0.31
N PRO A 32 2.19 -6.17 -1.03
CA PRO A 32 0.95 -6.29 -1.79
C PRO A 32 0.34 -7.69 -1.62
N ASP A 33 -0.97 -7.74 -1.66
CA ASP A 33 -1.69 -9.01 -1.58
C ASP A 33 -1.57 -9.80 -2.88
N LYS A 34 -1.36 -9.09 -3.99
CA LYS A 34 -1.15 -9.70 -5.28
C LYS A 34 -0.19 -8.83 -6.08
N LYS A 35 0.73 -9.46 -6.77
CA LYS A 35 1.65 -8.79 -7.66
C LYS A 35 1.67 -9.53 -8.97
N GLU A 36 1.31 -8.85 -10.04
CA GLU A 36 1.36 -9.46 -11.37
C GLU A 36 2.76 -9.32 -11.92
N ASP A 37 3.36 -10.39 -12.30
CA ASP A 37 4.66 -10.52 -12.94
C ASP A 37 5.74 -9.52 -12.47
N PRO A 38 6.98 -9.67 -12.99
CA PRO A 38 8.10 -8.81 -12.58
C PRO A 38 7.96 -7.33 -12.89
N SER A 39 7.15 -6.97 -13.88
CA SER A 39 6.97 -5.55 -14.22
C SER A 39 5.93 -4.87 -13.35
N GLY A 40 5.24 -5.65 -12.61
CA GLY A 40 4.73 -5.35 -11.41
C GLY A 40 3.55 -4.49 -11.11
N ASN A 41 2.40 -4.76 -11.66
CA ASN A 41 1.21 -4.18 -11.05
C ASN A 41 0.99 -4.82 -9.69
N ARG A 42 0.76 -3.98 -8.69
CA ARG A 42 0.53 -4.43 -7.32
C ARG A 42 -0.90 -4.16 -6.92
N TYR A 43 -1.47 -5.08 -6.15
CA TYR A 43 -2.85 -4.97 -5.71
C TYR A 43 -2.92 -5.21 -4.21
N TYR A 44 -3.85 -4.52 -3.57
CA TYR A 44 -3.97 -4.48 -2.12
C TYR A 44 -5.40 -4.72 -1.70
N THR A 45 -5.59 -5.47 -0.62
CA THR A 45 -6.91 -5.59 0.00
C THR A 45 -7.13 -4.42 0.95
N ILE A 46 -8.39 -4.24 1.38
CA ILE A 46 -8.71 -3.18 2.34
C ILE A 46 -7.94 -3.37 3.65
N ASP A 47 -7.69 -4.60 4.05
CA ASP A 47 -6.91 -4.88 5.26
C ASP A 47 -5.51 -4.32 5.13
N THR A 48 -4.88 -4.51 3.97
CA THR A 48 -3.54 -3.98 3.72
C THR A 48 -3.56 -2.45 3.64
N LEU A 49 -4.60 -1.87 3.04
CA LEU A 49 -4.74 -0.42 3.00
C LEU A 49 -4.84 0.17 4.41
N THR A 50 -5.58 -0.49 5.29
CA THR A 50 -5.70 -0.06 6.68
C THR A 50 -4.33 -0.12 7.37
N LYS A 51 -3.54 -1.16 7.08
CA LYS A 51 -2.19 -1.27 7.63
C LYS A 51 -1.31 -0.11 7.15
N ILE A 52 -1.37 0.22 5.86
CA ILE A 52 -0.61 1.34 5.31
C ILE A 52 -1.01 2.64 6.02
N ARG A 53 -2.30 2.84 6.19
CA ARG A 53 -2.82 4.03 6.87
C ARG A 53 -2.32 4.11 8.31
N THR A 54 -2.29 2.99 9.01
CA THR A 54 -1.78 2.94 10.38
C THR A 54 -0.29 3.33 10.41
N ILE A 55 0.51 2.79 9.50
CA ILE A 55 1.92 3.13 9.41
C ILE A 55 2.09 4.63 9.18
N ARG A 56 1.31 5.17 8.26
CA ARG A 56 1.37 6.59 7.95
C ARG A 56 1.02 7.45 9.15
N SER A 57 0.00 7.06 9.89
CA SER A 57 -0.41 7.78 11.10
C SER A 57 0.70 7.81 12.13
N LEU A 58 1.38 6.69 12.31
CA LEU A 58 2.49 6.61 13.27
C LEU A 58 3.64 7.52 12.84
N GLN A 59 3.90 7.62 11.56
CA GLN A 59 4.99 8.46 11.06
C GLN A 59 4.67 9.94 11.13
N ASN A 60 3.41 10.29 11.24
CA ASN A 60 2.98 11.68 11.32
C ASN A 60 2.93 12.22 12.73
N LEU A 61 3.37 11.45 13.69
CA LEU A 61 3.44 11.89 15.07
C LEU A 61 4.68 12.75 15.24
N GLY A 62 4.66 13.84 14.71
CA GLY A 62 5.88 14.55 14.84
C GLY A 62 5.84 15.93 15.18
#